data_2d51a41caf8023a55c5b5aa1f5490e04
#
_entry.id   2d51a41caf8023a55c5b5aa1f5490e04
#
_cell.length_a   1.000
_cell.length_b   1.000
_cell.length_c   1.000
_cell.angle_alpha   90.00
_cell.angle_beta   90.00
_cell.angle_gamma   90.00
#
_symmetry.space_group_name_H-M   'P 1'
#
loop_
_entity.id
_entity.type
_entity.pdbx_description
1 polymer ?
#
loop_
_entity_poly.entity_id
_entity_poly.type
_entity_poly.pdbx_seq_one_letter_code
_entity_poly.pdbx_strand_id
1 'polypeptide(L)'
;MSDEQNNLLARAVIALKKELPHSTRDNLYTTYQTINNILQQAPFDLLQARLSENIGAYLAQIETRETANPIITNSWVSISSKGNYERMHSHPGSYISGVYYIKAPDNSGDIYFENLEDNMWLSQRTKRENFNTVSYPAIERRLILFNSQVPHHVSQNESEHDRIALSFNVAFS
;
A
#
# COMPACT_ATOMS: atom_id res chain seq x y z
N MET A 1 13.22 -9.72 2.36
CA MET A 1 13.18 -9.48 3.82
C MET A 1 13.05 -10.80 4.54
N SER A 2 13.79 -11.02 5.63
CA SER A 2 13.66 -12.23 6.45
C SER A 2 12.42 -12.18 7.33
N ASP A 3 11.99 -13.36 7.85
CA ASP A 3 10.86 -13.43 8.78
C ASP A 3 11.13 -12.65 10.07
N GLU A 4 12.38 -12.69 10.56
CA GLU A 4 12.80 -11.95 11.74
C GLU A 4 12.68 -10.44 11.56
N GLN A 5 13.17 -9.90 10.43
CA GLN A 5 13.06 -8.49 10.09
C GLN A 5 11.59 -8.07 9.97
N ASN A 6 10.77 -8.88 9.30
CA ASN A 6 9.36 -8.59 9.13
C ASN A 6 8.59 -8.59 10.46
N ASN A 7 8.92 -9.51 11.36
CA ASN A 7 8.37 -9.56 12.71
C ASN A 7 8.83 -8.36 13.57
N LEU A 8 10.04 -7.85 13.35
CA LEU A 8 10.52 -6.63 14.01
C LEU A 8 9.66 -5.43 13.59
N LEU A 9 9.37 -5.29 12.29
CA LEU A 9 8.47 -4.24 11.79
C LEU A 9 7.08 -4.35 12.42
N ALA A 10 6.51 -5.54 12.48
CA ALA A 10 5.18 -5.74 13.09
C ALA A 10 5.15 -5.29 14.55
N ARG A 11 6.16 -5.66 15.34
CA ARG A 11 6.29 -5.22 16.74
C ARG A 11 6.42 -3.71 16.85
N ALA A 12 7.20 -3.08 15.96
CA ALA A 12 7.36 -1.62 15.95
C ALA A 12 6.03 -0.89 15.65
N VAL A 13 5.23 -1.39 14.71
CA VAL A 13 3.90 -0.80 14.43
C VAL A 13 2.96 -0.92 15.62
N ILE A 14 2.98 -2.07 16.32
CA ILE A 14 2.17 -2.27 17.54
C ILE A 14 2.63 -1.35 18.67
N ALA A 15 3.94 -1.10 18.79
CA ALA A 15 4.47 -0.14 19.77
C ALA A 15 4.02 1.29 19.44
N LEU A 16 4.12 1.72 18.17
CA LEU A 16 3.63 3.02 17.73
C LEU A 16 2.15 3.24 18.04
N LYS A 17 1.31 2.22 17.88
CA LYS A 17 -0.12 2.30 18.22
C LYS A 17 -0.33 2.60 19.70
N LYS A 18 0.54 2.11 20.58
CA LYS A 18 0.46 2.39 22.03
C LYS A 18 0.92 3.81 22.37
N GLU A 19 1.93 4.31 21.66
CA GLU A 19 2.49 5.66 21.85
C GLU A 19 1.60 6.74 21.22
N LEU A 20 0.97 6.45 20.10
CA LEU A 20 0.11 7.37 19.34
C LEU A 20 -1.30 6.79 19.14
N PRO A 21 -2.05 6.53 20.22
CA PRO A 21 -3.35 5.81 20.15
C PRO A 21 -4.44 6.56 19.38
N HIS A 22 -4.33 7.87 19.22
CA HIS A 22 -5.29 8.72 18.51
C HIS A 22 -5.01 8.90 17.02
N SER A 23 -3.98 8.25 16.51
CA SER A 23 -3.64 8.26 15.07
C SER A 23 -4.60 7.35 14.32
N THR A 24 -5.84 7.82 14.07
CA THR A 24 -6.89 7.02 13.41
C THR A 24 -7.51 7.80 12.24
N ARG A 25 -7.91 7.05 11.22
CA ARG A 25 -8.68 7.53 10.07
C ARG A 25 -9.61 6.43 9.59
N ASP A 26 -10.86 6.76 9.27
CA ASP A 26 -11.84 5.84 8.68
C ASP A 26 -11.97 4.50 9.45
N ASN A 27 -11.97 4.55 10.78
CA ASN A 27 -12.05 3.41 11.69
C ASN A 27 -10.82 2.49 11.75
N LEU A 28 -9.73 2.80 11.03
CA LEU A 28 -8.49 2.05 11.15
C LEU A 28 -7.40 2.89 11.85
N TYR A 29 -6.46 2.23 12.50
CA TYR A 29 -5.27 2.90 12.99
C TYR A 29 -4.34 3.22 11.82
N THR A 30 -3.84 4.46 11.73
CA THR A 30 -2.85 4.84 10.73
C THR A 30 -1.99 5.99 11.22
N THR A 31 -0.72 6.01 10.85
CA THR A 31 0.18 7.14 11.08
C THR A 31 0.14 8.18 9.95
N TYR A 32 -0.75 8.01 8.97
CA TYR A 32 -0.95 8.98 7.88
C TYR A 32 -1.23 10.38 8.44
N GLN A 33 -0.53 11.40 7.95
CA GLN A 33 -0.56 12.79 8.43
C GLN A 33 -0.05 13.03 9.87
N THR A 34 0.25 11.98 10.64
CA THR A 34 0.88 12.12 11.96
C THR A 34 2.40 11.98 11.88
N ILE A 35 2.87 11.05 11.06
CA ILE A 35 4.29 10.85 10.75
C ILE A 35 4.46 11.04 9.24
N ASN A 36 5.25 12.03 8.84
CA ASN A 36 5.42 12.36 7.42
C ASN A 36 6.07 11.24 6.62
N ASN A 37 7.13 10.61 7.14
CA ASN A 37 7.83 9.52 6.49
C ASN A 37 8.36 8.52 7.51
N ILE A 38 7.62 7.44 7.72
CA ILE A 38 7.96 6.40 8.69
C ILE A 38 9.24 5.64 8.30
N LEU A 39 9.58 5.57 7.01
CA LEU A 39 10.79 4.91 6.53
C LEU A 39 12.10 5.60 6.97
N GLN A 40 12.02 6.81 7.49
CA GLN A 40 13.17 7.50 8.08
C GLN A 40 13.44 7.10 9.54
N GLN A 41 12.61 6.24 10.12
CA GLN A 41 12.69 5.81 11.51
C GLN A 41 13.04 4.31 11.58
N ALA A 42 13.92 3.96 12.50
CA ALA A 42 14.16 2.54 12.80
C ALA A 42 12.92 1.89 13.44
N PRO A 43 12.62 0.64 13.12
CA PRO A 43 13.34 -0.25 12.20
C PRO A 43 12.82 -0.20 10.75
N PHE A 44 11.97 0.79 10.38
CA PHE A 44 11.33 0.86 9.05
C PHE A 44 12.33 1.22 7.94
N ASP A 45 13.45 1.87 8.28
CA ASP A 45 14.57 2.13 7.39
C ASP A 45 15.14 0.86 6.74
N LEU A 46 14.98 -0.31 7.37
CA LEU A 46 15.32 -1.61 6.77
C LEU A 46 14.62 -1.90 5.45
N LEU A 47 13.45 -1.29 5.21
CA LEU A 47 12.72 -1.44 3.96
C LEU A 47 13.21 -0.52 2.85
N GLN A 48 13.81 0.61 3.17
CA GLN A 48 14.06 1.70 2.22
C GLN A 48 14.86 1.24 0.99
N ALA A 49 15.98 0.54 1.19
CA ALA A 49 16.81 0.07 0.08
C ALA A 49 16.04 -0.90 -0.85
N ARG A 50 15.26 -1.81 -0.27
CA ARG A 50 14.45 -2.76 -1.04
C ARG A 50 13.30 -2.11 -1.78
N LEU A 51 12.65 -1.12 -1.18
CA LEU A 51 11.61 -0.37 -1.86
C LEU A 51 12.20 0.41 -3.04
N SER A 52 13.35 1.07 -2.86
CA SER A 52 14.05 1.80 -3.93
C SER A 52 14.43 0.88 -5.09
N GLU A 53 14.96 -0.31 -4.82
CA GLU A 53 15.29 -1.32 -5.84
C GLU A 53 14.04 -1.73 -6.64
N ASN A 54 12.93 -2.05 -5.96
CA ASN A 54 11.68 -2.45 -6.62
C ASN A 54 11.02 -1.30 -7.39
N ILE A 55 11.10 -0.06 -6.88
CA ILE A 55 10.64 1.13 -7.62
C ILE A 55 11.44 1.29 -8.91
N GLY A 56 12.77 1.15 -8.86
CA GLY A 56 13.62 1.17 -10.05
C GLY A 56 13.25 0.09 -11.06
N ALA A 57 13.02 -1.14 -10.62
CA ALA A 57 12.59 -2.25 -11.47
C ALA A 57 11.20 -1.98 -12.10
N TYR A 58 10.26 -1.43 -11.34
CA TYR A 58 8.94 -1.04 -11.85
C TYR A 58 9.05 0.03 -12.93
N LEU A 59 9.86 1.08 -12.70
CA LEU A 59 10.08 2.14 -13.68
C LEU A 59 10.70 1.63 -14.96
N ALA A 60 11.67 0.72 -14.87
CA ALA A 60 12.28 0.07 -16.04
C ALA A 60 11.25 -0.76 -16.83
N GLN A 61 10.30 -1.40 -16.14
CA GLN A 61 9.26 -2.21 -16.79
C GLN A 61 8.21 -1.37 -17.53
N ILE A 62 7.87 -0.19 -17.02
CA ILE A 62 6.91 0.72 -17.68
C ILE A 62 7.58 1.65 -18.70
N GLU A 63 8.87 1.45 -18.99
CA GLU A 63 9.64 2.18 -20.01
C GLU A 63 9.51 3.71 -19.90
N THR A 64 9.72 4.24 -18.70
CA THR A 64 9.73 5.69 -18.52
C THR A 64 10.95 6.30 -19.24
N ARG A 65 10.74 7.41 -19.93
CA ARG A 65 11.81 8.13 -20.67
C ARG A 65 12.86 8.77 -19.76
N GLU A 66 12.63 8.77 -18.46
CA GLU A 66 13.29 9.77 -17.64
C GLU A 66 14.44 9.25 -16.80
N THR A 67 15.45 10.08 -16.79
CA THR A 67 16.55 10.09 -15.84
C THR A 67 16.16 10.66 -14.46
N ALA A 68 14.88 10.95 -14.25
CA ALA A 68 14.39 11.53 -13.00
C ALA A 68 14.57 10.54 -11.83
N ASN A 69 15.10 11.03 -10.73
CA ASN A 69 15.31 10.21 -9.55
C ASN A 69 14.00 10.03 -8.77
N PRO A 70 13.52 8.79 -8.57
CA PRO A 70 12.35 8.55 -7.76
C PRO A 70 12.65 8.81 -6.28
N ILE A 71 11.79 9.57 -5.62
CA ILE A 71 11.89 9.90 -4.19
C ILE A 71 10.62 9.47 -3.49
N ILE A 72 10.74 8.69 -2.41
CA ILE A 72 9.62 8.42 -1.50
C ILE A 72 9.34 9.69 -0.72
N THR A 73 8.22 10.35 -1.03
CA THR A 73 7.85 11.64 -0.45
C THR A 73 7.21 11.51 0.91
N ASN A 74 6.40 10.49 1.10
CA ASN A 74 5.78 10.17 2.38
C ASN A 74 5.55 8.66 2.51
N SER A 75 5.47 8.19 3.75
CA SER A 75 5.17 6.80 4.06
C SER A 75 4.51 6.70 5.44
N TRP A 76 3.61 5.74 5.57
CA TRP A 76 2.85 5.52 6.81
C TRP A 76 2.57 4.05 7.03
N VAL A 77 2.23 3.69 8.25
CA VAL A 77 1.74 2.35 8.59
C VAL A 77 0.27 2.41 8.96
N SER A 78 -0.43 1.32 8.71
CA SER A 78 -1.82 1.14 9.11
C SER A 78 -2.05 -0.24 9.71
N ILE A 79 -3.01 -0.30 10.66
CA ILE A 79 -3.52 -1.54 11.24
C ILE A 79 -5.01 -1.59 10.96
N SER A 80 -5.42 -2.60 10.22
CA SER A 80 -6.82 -2.89 9.89
C SER A 80 -7.28 -4.08 10.71
N SER A 81 -8.10 -3.82 11.72
CA SER A 81 -8.74 -4.84 12.54
C SER A 81 -10.01 -5.37 11.86
N LYS A 82 -10.60 -6.45 12.40
CA LYS A 82 -11.85 -7.00 11.88
C LYS A 82 -12.92 -5.92 11.69
N GLY A 83 -13.55 -5.90 10.53
CA GLY A 83 -14.57 -4.93 10.15
C GLY A 83 -14.03 -3.65 9.51
N ASN A 84 -12.72 -3.36 9.59
CA ASN A 84 -12.13 -2.19 8.95
C ASN A 84 -11.99 -2.38 7.44
N TYR A 85 -12.13 -1.29 6.70
CA TYR A 85 -11.96 -1.22 5.26
C TYR A 85 -11.40 0.16 4.87
N GLU A 86 -10.93 0.32 3.64
CA GLU A 86 -10.53 1.63 3.11
C GLU A 86 -11.42 2.00 1.93
N ARG A 87 -11.98 3.20 1.97
CA ARG A 87 -12.84 3.72 0.90
C ARG A 87 -12.05 3.97 -0.37
N MET A 88 -12.76 4.03 -1.49
CA MET A 88 -12.16 4.37 -2.78
C MET A 88 -11.49 5.74 -2.73
N HIS A 89 -10.23 5.77 -3.16
CA HIS A 89 -9.40 6.97 -3.21
C HIS A 89 -8.29 6.82 -4.26
N SER A 90 -7.57 7.90 -4.51
CA SER A 90 -6.32 7.96 -5.27
C SER A 90 -5.33 8.87 -4.53
N HIS A 91 -4.10 8.99 -5.01
CA HIS A 91 -3.05 9.79 -4.38
C HIS A 91 -2.61 10.95 -5.30
N PRO A 92 -3.39 12.05 -5.40
CA PRO A 92 -3.05 13.21 -6.22
C PRO A 92 -1.70 13.81 -5.80
N GLY A 93 -0.90 14.21 -6.79
CA GLY A 93 0.42 14.79 -6.55
C GLY A 93 1.56 13.78 -6.45
N SER A 94 1.26 12.49 -6.57
CA SER A 94 2.25 11.42 -6.64
C SER A 94 2.18 10.68 -7.98
N TYR A 95 3.25 9.98 -8.36
CA TYR A 95 3.33 9.21 -9.60
C TYR A 95 3.14 7.72 -9.36
N ILE A 96 3.81 7.19 -8.34
CA ILE A 96 3.72 5.81 -7.92
C ILE A 96 3.27 5.77 -6.47
N SER A 97 2.37 4.86 -6.17
CA SER A 97 2.03 4.47 -4.81
C SER A 97 2.38 3.00 -4.59
N GLY A 98 2.65 2.65 -3.36
CA GLY A 98 2.95 1.28 -3.02
C GLY A 98 2.42 0.88 -1.66
N VAL A 99 2.13 -0.41 -1.53
CA VAL A 99 1.79 -1.03 -0.26
C VAL A 99 2.63 -2.28 -0.03
N TYR A 100 3.25 -2.36 1.13
CA TYR A 100 3.97 -3.53 1.62
C TYR A 100 3.21 -4.14 2.81
N TYR A 101 2.84 -5.40 2.69
CA TYR A 101 2.11 -6.12 3.74
C TYR A 101 3.08 -6.70 4.78
N ILE A 102 3.08 -6.12 5.98
CA ILE A 102 3.89 -6.60 7.12
C ILE A 102 3.24 -7.81 7.76
N LYS A 103 1.90 -7.76 7.96
CA LYS A 103 1.06 -8.88 8.39
C LYS A 103 -0.19 -8.93 7.54
N ALA A 104 -0.51 -10.10 7.03
CA ALA A 104 -1.68 -10.31 6.18
C ALA A 104 -2.29 -11.69 6.45
N PRO A 105 -3.10 -11.81 7.50
CA PRO A 105 -3.87 -13.03 7.75
C PRO A 105 -4.82 -13.33 6.59
N ASP A 106 -5.21 -14.58 6.44
CA ASP A 106 -6.22 -14.97 5.47
C ASP A 106 -7.52 -14.17 5.70
N ASN A 107 -8.20 -13.77 4.62
CA ASN A 107 -9.41 -12.96 4.63
C ASN A 107 -9.26 -11.57 5.30
N SER A 108 -8.05 -11.02 5.33
CA SER A 108 -7.80 -9.70 5.92
C SER A 108 -8.09 -8.51 4.98
N GLY A 109 -8.73 -8.75 3.85
CA GLY A 109 -9.14 -7.77 2.86
C GLY A 109 -8.16 -7.63 1.68
N ASP A 110 -8.70 -7.58 0.47
CA ASP A 110 -7.98 -7.42 -0.78
C ASP A 110 -7.92 -5.95 -1.19
N ILE A 111 -6.87 -5.56 -1.92
CA ILE A 111 -6.85 -4.27 -2.61
C ILE A 111 -7.49 -4.42 -3.99
N TYR A 112 -8.39 -3.50 -4.31
CA TYR A 112 -9.12 -3.42 -5.58
C TYR A 112 -8.69 -2.17 -6.32
N PHE A 113 -8.46 -2.30 -7.63
CA PHE A 113 -8.19 -1.20 -8.56
C PHE A 113 -9.35 -1.09 -9.54
N GLU A 114 -9.82 0.15 -9.76
CA GLU A 114 -11.01 0.43 -10.55
C GLU A 114 -10.68 1.28 -11.77
N ASN A 115 -11.21 0.89 -12.93
CA ASN A 115 -11.24 1.75 -14.10
C ASN A 115 -12.60 2.47 -14.18
N LEU A 116 -12.65 3.71 -13.71
CA LEU A 116 -13.89 4.51 -13.71
C LEU A 116 -14.23 5.11 -15.09
N GLU A 117 -13.29 5.10 -16.02
CA GLU A 117 -13.49 5.65 -17.38
C GLU A 117 -14.07 4.64 -18.35
N ASP A 118 -14.34 3.43 -17.88
CA ASP A 118 -14.80 2.38 -18.77
C ASP A 118 -16.24 2.60 -19.21
N ASN A 119 -16.41 2.80 -20.50
CA ASN A 119 -17.72 2.87 -21.13
C ASN A 119 -18.35 1.48 -21.16
N MET A 120 -19.37 1.28 -20.39
CA MET A 120 -20.18 0.05 -20.26
C MET A 120 -20.84 -0.44 -21.57
N TRP A 121 -20.53 0.16 -22.68
CA TRP A 121 -21.06 -0.15 -24.01
C TRP A 121 -20.50 -1.42 -24.63
N LEU A 122 -19.39 -1.88 -24.10
CA LEU A 122 -18.72 -3.02 -24.66
C LEU A 122 -19.34 -4.32 -24.15
N SER A 123 -19.48 -5.27 -25.03
CA SER A 123 -19.93 -6.62 -24.73
C SER A 123 -19.12 -7.24 -23.59
N GLN A 124 -19.67 -8.26 -22.95
CA GLN A 124 -19.05 -8.97 -21.85
C GLN A 124 -17.59 -9.32 -22.15
N ARG A 125 -16.70 -8.92 -21.25
CA ARG A 125 -15.29 -9.16 -21.38
C ARG A 125 -14.90 -10.51 -20.83
N THR A 126 -13.98 -11.17 -21.51
CA THR A 126 -13.53 -12.52 -21.13
C THR A 126 -12.05 -12.58 -20.76
N LYS A 127 -11.30 -11.49 -21.00
CA LYS A 127 -9.89 -11.40 -20.66
C LYS A 127 -9.69 -10.53 -19.45
N ARG A 128 -8.82 -10.98 -18.53
CA ARG A 128 -8.51 -10.28 -17.28
C ARG A 128 -8.05 -8.83 -17.52
N GLU A 129 -7.28 -8.60 -18.57
CA GLU A 129 -6.72 -7.28 -18.93
C GLU A 129 -7.81 -6.26 -19.32
N ASN A 130 -9.02 -6.76 -19.61
CA ASN A 130 -10.15 -5.94 -20.04
C ASN A 130 -11.19 -5.73 -18.94
N PHE A 131 -10.97 -6.18 -17.73
CA PHE A 131 -11.91 -5.99 -16.64
C PHE A 131 -11.79 -4.58 -16.06
N ASN A 132 -12.93 -4.04 -15.61
CA ASN A 132 -13.00 -2.73 -14.99
C ASN A 132 -12.41 -2.74 -13.59
N THR A 133 -12.51 -3.88 -12.92
CA THR A 133 -12.03 -4.08 -11.55
C THR A 133 -11.04 -5.22 -11.53
N VAL A 134 -9.93 -5.03 -10.85
CA VAL A 134 -8.98 -6.10 -10.57
C VAL A 134 -8.61 -6.06 -9.09
N SER A 135 -8.52 -7.23 -8.46
CA SER A 135 -8.12 -7.34 -7.06
C SER A 135 -6.85 -8.15 -6.89
N TYR A 136 -6.13 -7.83 -5.83
CA TYR A 136 -4.97 -8.58 -5.38
C TYR A 136 -5.10 -8.86 -3.88
N PRO A 137 -4.97 -10.13 -3.46
CA PRO A 137 -5.05 -10.48 -2.05
C PRO A 137 -3.86 -9.90 -1.27
N ALA A 138 -4.14 -9.50 -0.05
CA ALA A 138 -3.10 -9.20 0.92
C ALA A 138 -2.33 -10.47 1.22
N ILE A 139 -1.02 -10.47 0.98
CA ILE A 139 -0.11 -11.58 1.29
C ILE A 139 1.08 -11.01 2.05
N GLU A 140 1.42 -11.60 3.17
CA GLU A 140 2.55 -11.16 3.98
C GLU A 140 3.84 -11.08 3.14
N ARG A 141 4.59 -9.99 3.26
CA ARG A 141 5.81 -9.64 2.51
C ARG A 141 5.61 -9.34 1.02
N ARG A 142 4.38 -9.29 0.54
CA ARG A 142 4.09 -8.80 -0.81
C ARG A 142 4.22 -7.28 -0.85
N LEU A 143 4.87 -6.79 -1.91
CA LEU A 143 4.85 -5.41 -2.33
C LEU A 143 3.99 -5.28 -3.59
N ILE A 144 3.08 -4.31 -3.59
CA ILE A 144 2.31 -3.91 -4.78
C ILE A 144 2.67 -2.46 -5.09
N LEU A 145 3.08 -2.20 -6.34
CA LEU A 145 3.34 -0.87 -6.88
C LEU A 145 2.33 -0.57 -7.97
N PHE A 146 1.83 0.66 -8.00
CA PHE A 146 0.81 1.07 -8.96
C PHE A 146 0.88 2.58 -9.24
N ASN A 147 0.28 3.01 -10.35
CA ASN A 147 0.12 4.43 -10.65
C ASN A 147 -0.79 5.09 -9.60
N SER A 148 -0.33 6.16 -8.99
CA SER A 148 -1.01 6.87 -7.90
C SER A 148 -2.39 7.41 -8.26
N GLN A 149 -2.66 7.63 -9.54
CA GLN A 149 -3.94 8.16 -10.01
C GLN A 149 -5.03 7.07 -10.15
N VAL A 150 -4.65 5.78 -10.14
CA VAL A 150 -5.62 4.70 -10.25
C VAL A 150 -6.50 4.66 -9.00
N PRO A 151 -7.83 4.82 -9.14
CA PRO A 151 -8.76 4.68 -8.04
C PRO A 151 -8.68 3.27 -7.45
N HIS A 152 -8.57 3.20 -6.13
CA HIS A 152 -8.46 1.93 -5.43
C HIS A 152 -9.12 1.99 -4.06
N HIS A 153 -9.50 0.83 -3.58
CA HIS A 153 -10.06 0.65 -2.25
C HIS A 153 -9.58 -0.67 -1.65
N VAL A 154 -9.80 -0.86 -0.38
CA VAL A 154 -9.47 -2.13 0.28
C VAL A 154 -10.74 -2.68 0.92
N SER A 155 -11.05 -3.94 0.59
CA SER A 155 -12.23 -4.62 1.15
C SER A 155 -12.09 -4.84 2.66
N GLN A 156 -13.20 -5.16 3.29
CA GLN A 156 -13.29 -5.37 4.71
C GLN A 156 -12.35 -6.48 5.19
N ASN A 157 -11.66 -6.25 6.30
CA ASN A 157 -10.96 -7.30 7.01
C ASN A 157 -11.98 -8.19 7.73
N GLU A 158 -12.14 -9.40 7.27
CA GLU A 158 -13.04 -10.41 7.86
C GLU A 158 -12.30 -11.37 8.80
N SER A 159 -10.97 -11.24 8.88
CA SER A 159 -10.13 -12.03 9.79
C SER A 159 -10.34 -11.63 11.25
N GLU A 160 -10.17 -12.58 12.16
CA GLU A 160 -10.07 -12.29 13.61
C GLU A 160 -8.74 -11.63 14.00
N HIS A 161 -7.81 -11.48 13.04
CA HIS A 161 -6.47 -10.93 13.26
C HIS A 161 -6.26 -9.64 12.47
N ASP A 162 -5.40 -8.78 13.01
CA ASP A 162 -5.06 -7.51 12.39
C ASP A 162 -4.19 -7.71 11.13
N ARG A 163 -4.55 -7.02 10.03
CA ARG A 163 -3.65 -6.77 8.91
C ARG A 163 -2.81 -5.53 9.21
N ILE A 164 -1.50 -5.63 8.98
CA ILE A 164 -0.55 -4.52 9.15
C ILE A 164 0.10 -4.24 7.79
N ALA A 165 0.00 -3.01 7.33
CA ALA A 165 0.58 -2.58 6.06
C ALA A 165 1.42 -1.31 6.23
N LEU A 166 2.45 -1.16 5.38
CA LEU A 166 3.21 0.07 5.18
C LEU A 166 2.90 0.56 3.77
N SER A 167 2.37 1.76 3.67
CA SER A 167 2.07 2.43 2.41
C SER A 167 3.00 3.62 2.19
N PHE A 168 3.24 3.97 0.93
CA PHE A 168 4.12 5.08 0.56
C PHE A 168 3.76 5.65 -0.80
N ASN A 169 4.20 6.88 -1.04
CA ASN A 169 4.07 7.57 -2.31
C ASN A 169 5.44 8.00 -2.82
N VAL A 170 5.57 8.04 -4.15
CA VAL A 170 6.78 8.40 -4.88
C VAL A 170 6.50 9.55 -5.82
N ALA A 171 7.38 10.53 -5.83
CA ALA A 171 7.48 11.58 -6.83
C ALA A 171 8.86 11.56 -7.50
N PHE A 172 9.04 12.35 -8.52
CA PHE A 172 10.32 12.55 -9.19
C PHE A 172 10.88 13.95 -8.86
N SER A 173 12.20 14.01 -8.66
CA SER A 173 12.95 15.25 -8.47
C SER A 173 13.70 15.64 -9.72
#